data_4f1fcb53accc1557f2026fc6ddaecd26
#
_entry.id   4f1fcb53accc1557f2026fc6ddaecd26
#
_cell.length_a   1.000
_cell.length_b   1.000
_cell.length_c   1.000
_cell.angle_alpha   90.00
_cell.angle_beta   90.00
_cell.angle_gamma   90.00
#
_symmetry.space_group_name_H-M   'P 1'
#
loop_
_entity.id
_entity.type
_entity.pdbx_description
1 polymer ?
#
loop_
_entity_poly.entity_id
_entity_poly.type
_entity_poly.pdbx_seq_one_letter_code
_entity_poly.pdbx_strand_id
1 'polypeptide(L)'
;MSQEQVNDFGFGTQIRKSPFFDATVRWGAEEFSVYNHMYIPRDFGDPEQNFWNLVETAILCDVAVERQVEITGPDAAKFVQLLTPRDLSSMAVGQCKYVILTNQHGGILN
;
A
#
# COMPACT_ATOMS: atom_id res chain seq x y z
N MET A 1 17.61 2.37 -33.99
CA MET A 1 17.44 3.38 -32.91
C MET A 1 15.99 3.27 -32.50
N SER A 2 15.71 2.48 -31.47
CA SER A 2 14.37 2.33 -30.87
C SER A 2 14.07 3.59 -30.07
N GLN A 3 13.03 4.33 -30.47
CA GLN A 3 12.48 5.40 -29.65
C GLN A 3 11.95 4.73 -28.36
N GLU A 4 12.59 5.02 -27.23
CA GLU A 4 11.99 4.79 -25.93
C GLU A 4 10.65 5.54 -25.92
N GLN A 5 9.56 4.81 -25.85
CA GLN A 5 8.27 5.39 -25.51
C GLN A 5 8.37 5.90 -24.07
N VAL A 6 8.58 7.20 -23.92
CA VAL A 6 8.39 7.86 -22.65
C VAL A 6 6.89 7.87 -22.38
N ASN A 7 6.42 6.96 -21.56
CA ASN A 7 5.04 7.00 -21.08
C ASN A 7 4.89 8.26 -20.22
N ASP A 8 4.23 9.28 -20.76
CA ASP A 8 3.95 10.53 -20.04
C ASP A 8 2.76 10.31 -19.09
N PHE A 9 3.08 9.78 -17.92
CA PHE A 9 2.11 9.70 -16.82
C PHE A 9 2.00 11.07 -16.17
N GLY A 10 0.84 11.72 -16.23
CA GLY A 10 0.58 13.01 -15.59
C GLY A 10 0.61 12.93 -14.06
N PHE A 11 1.80 12.74 -13.46
CA PHE A 11 1.95 12.59 -12.02
C PHE A 11 1.79 13.92 -11.28
N GLY A 12 0.96 13.92 -10.23
CA GLY A 12 0.82 15.03 -9.30
C GLY A 12 2.00 15.12 -8.33
N THR A 13 2.47 16.34 -8.05
CA THR A 13 3.62 16.59 -7.15
C THR A 13 3.34 16.25 -5.69
N GLN A 14 2.08 16.12 -5.30
CA GLN A 14 1.63 15.80 -3.93
C GLN A 14 1.52 14.29 -3.66
N ILE A 15 1.70 13.46 -4.68
CA ILE A 15 1.54 12.01 -4.58
C ILE A 15 2.92 11.35 -4.69
N ARG A 16 3.21 10.44 -3.79
CA ARG A 16 4.51 9.79 -3.70
C ARG A 16 4.63 8.64 -4.69
N LYS A 17 5.84 8.38 -5.10
CA LYS A 17 6.23 7.16 -5.80
C LYS A 17 6.78 6.15 -4.79
N SER A 18 6.51 4.87 -5.00
CA SER A 18 7.13 3.81 -4.21
C SER A 18 8.62 3.69 -4.52
N PRO A 19 9.43 3.08 -3.65
CA PRO A 19 10.82 2.75 -3.97
C PRO A 19 10.96 1.82 -5.20
N PHE A 20 9.89 1.10 -5.54
CA PHE A 20 9.85 0.16 -6.67
C PHE A 20 9.19 0.75 -7.92
N PHE A 21 8.75 2.00 -7.89
CA PHE A 21 8.01 2.64 -8.98
C PHE A 21 8.70 2.48 -10.35
N ASP A 22 9.98 2.81 -10.44
CA ASP A 22 10.73 2.69 -11.70
C ASP A 22 10.87 1.22 -12.15
N ALA A 23 10.90 0.29 -11.22
CA ALA A 23 10.88 -1.14 -11.53
C ALA A 23 9.52 -1.56 -12.11
N THR A 24 8.40 -1.12 -11.53
CA THR A 24 7.06 -1.43 -12.07
C THR A 24 6.89 -0.91 -13.50
N VAL A 25 7.38 0.32 -13.78
CA VAL A 25 7.37 0.89 -15.14
C VAL A 25 8.22 0.05 -16.09
N ARG A 26 9.44 -0.34 -15.71
CA ARG A 26 10.29 -1.20 -16.54
C ARG A 26 9.68 -2.58 -16.81
N TRP A 27 8.87 -3.08 -15.90
CA TRP A 27 8.15 -4.35 -16.04
C TRP A 27 6.78 -4.22 -16.71
N GLY A 28 6.47 -3.06 -17.27
CA GLY A 28 5.33 -2.85 -18.14
C GLY A 28 4.08 -2.36 -17.44
N ALA A 29 4.20 -1.70 -16.29
CA ALA A 29 3.03 -1.03 -15.69
C ALA A 29 2.55 0.08 -16.65
N GLU A 30 1.29 -0.01 -17.06
CA GLU A 30 0.67 0.91 -18.01
C GLU A 30 -0.27 1.91 -17.32
N GLU A 31 -0.87 1.53 -16.21
CA GLU A 31 -1.76 2.38 -15.44
C GLU A 31 -1.37 2.41 -13.96
N PHE A 32 -1.63 3.56 -13.34
CA PHE A 32 -1.44 3.77 -11.92
C PHE A 32 -2.71 4.31 -11.28
N SER A 33 -3.01 3.83 -10.08
CA SER A 33 -3.99 4.43 -9.19
C SER A 33 -3.30 5.06 -7.99
N VAL A 34 -4.07 5.82 -7.20
CA VAL A 34 -3.56 6.42 -5.96
C VAL A 34 -4.21 5.73 -4.78
N TYR A 35 -3.38 5.20 -3.91
CA TYR A 35 -3.79 4.65 -2.64
C TYR A 35 -2.84 5.15 -1.54
N ASN A 36 -3.38 5.58 -0.41
CA ASN A 36 -2.62 6.10 0.72
C ASN A 36 -1.56 7.15 0.31
N HIS A 37 -1.94 8.11 -0.56
CA HIS A 37 -1.07 9.16 -1.11
C HIS A 37 0.17 8.64 -1.86
N MET A 38 0.09 7.46 -2.47
CA MET A 38 1.15 6.86 -3.26
C MET A 38 0.59 6.28 -4.56
N TYR A 39 1.36 6.40 -5.65
CA TYR A 39 1.05 5.70 -6.88
C TYR A 39 1.31 4.21 -6.72
N ILE A 40 0.31 3.40 -7.06
CA ILE A 40 0.44 1.94 -7.18
C ILE A 40 0.12 1.52 -8.61
N PRO A 41 0.86 0.55 -9.16
CA PRO A 41 0.53 0.03 -10.47
C PRO A 41 -0.83 -0.67 -10.42
N ARG A 42 -1.65 -0.40 -11.42
CA ARG A 42 -2.99 -0.95 -11.56
C ARG A 42 -3.07 -2.02 -12.64
N ASP A 43 -2.31 -1.82 -13.71
CA ASP A 43 -2.36 -2.66 -14.88
C ASP A 43 -0.97 -2.86 -15.48
N PHE A 44 -0.73 -4.05 -16.01
CA PHE A 44 0.47 -4.47 -16.74
C PHE A 44 0.11 -4.97 -18.14
N GLY A 45 -0.95 -4.43 -18.74
CA GLY A 45 -1.34 -4.58 -20.13
C GLY A 45 -2.37 -5.67 -20.41
N ASP A 46 -2.31 -6.83 -19.79
CA ASP A 46 -3.26 -7.93 -20.02
C ASP A 46 -3.87 -8.41 -18.68
N PRO A 47 -5.02 -7.86 -18.27
CA PRO A 47 -5.64 -8.23 -17.00
C PRO A 47 -6.10 -9.68 -16.93
N GLU A 48 -6.48 -10.29 -18.05
CA GLU A 48 -6.87 -11.72 -18.07
C GLU A 48 -5.65 -12.61 -17.84
N GLN A 49 -4.55 -12.36 -18.52
CA GLN A 49 -3.30 -13.10 -18.31
C GLN A 49 -2.76 -12.87 -16.88
N ASN A 50 -2.86 -11.66 -16.37
CA ASN A 50 -2.44 -11.33 -15.00
C ASN A 50 -3.27 -12.11 -13.96
N PHE A 51 -4.58 -12.25 -14.20
CA PHE A 51 -5.45 -13.07 -13.35
C PHE A 51 -5.04 -14.55 -13.38
N TRP A 52 -4.81 -15.11 -14.56
CA TRP A 52 -4.40 -16.52 -14.67
C TRP A 52 -3.00 -16.76 -14.09
N ASN A 53 -2.08 -15.82 -14.22
CA ASN A 53 -0.79 -15.88 -13.54
C ASN A 53 -0.95 -15.94 -12.00
N LEU A 54 -1.87 -15.17 -11.44
CA LEU A 54 -2.17 -15.23 -9.99
C LEU A 54 -2.70 -16.60 -9.57
N VAL A 55 -3.58 -17.21 -10.38
CA VAL A 55 -4.26 -18.46 -10.04
C VAL A 55 -3.36 -19.69 -10.26
N GLU A 56 -2.60 -19.71 -11.36
CA GLU A 56 -1.88 -20.90 -11.81
C GLU A 56 -0.37 -20.88 -11.50
N THR A 57 0.19 -19.70 -11.28
CA THR A 57 1.64 -19.53 -11.06
C THR A 57 1.94 -18.65 -9.85
N ALA A 58 2.43 -17.45 -10.07
CA ALA A 58 2.68 -16.45 -9.03
C ALA A 58 2.70 -15.04 -9.62
N ILE A 59 2.36 -14.06 -8.80
CA ILE A 59 2.53 -12.65 -9.10
C ILE A 59 3.36 -11.96 -8.01
N LEU A 60 3.93 -10.82 -8.36
CA LEU A 60 4.62 -9.94 -7.43
C LEU A 60 3.85 -8.60 -7.35
N CYS A 61 3.46 -8.21 -6.14
CA CYS A 61 2.74 -6.95 -5.91
C CYS A 61 3.66 -5.95 -5.20
N ASP A 62 3.66 -4.69 -5.67
CA ASP A 62 4.26 -3.58 -4.92
C ASP A 62 3.29 -3.13 -3.82
N VAL A 63 3.61 -3.46 -2.58
CA VAL A 63 2.81 -3.11 -1.39
C VAL A 63 3.45 -1.98 -0.55
N ALA A 64 4.39 -1.23 -1.10
CA ALA A 64 5.06 -0.13 -0.39
C ALA A 64 4.11 1.02 0.01
N VAL A 65 2.87 1.00 -0.46
CA VAL A 65 1.79 1.91 -0.02
C VAL A 65 1.38 1.69 1.44
N GLU A 66 1.56 0.48 1.94
CA GLU A 66 1.32 0.12 3.34
C GLU A 66 2.46 0.63 4.21
N ARG A 67 2.23 1.79 4.84
CA ARG A 67 3.24 2.42 5.69
C ARG A 67 3.40 1.66 7.00
N GLN A 68 4.63 1.51 7.43
CA GLN A 68 4.96 0.98 8.72
C GLN A 68 5.22 2.13 9.71
N VAL A 69 4.61 2.04 10.87
CA VAL A 69 4.82 2.95 12.01
C VAL A 69 5.20 2.11 13.22
N GLU A 70 6.42 2.24 13.68
CA GLU A 70 6.86 1.59 14.90
C GLU A 70 6.47 2.42 16.12
N ILE A 71 5.84 1.80 17.10
CA ILE A 71 5.45 2.41 18.37
C ILE A 71 6.11 1.63 19.50
N THR A 72 7.05 2.26 20.21
CA THR A 72 7.88 1.63 21.24
C THR A 72 7.76 2.36 22.58
N GLY A 73 8.18 1.71 23.64
CA GLY A 73 8.22 2.26 24.98
C GLY A 73 7.22 1.61 25.95
N PRO A 74 7.29 1.94 27.26
CA PRO A 74 6.50 1.27 28.29
C PRO A 74 4.98 1.48 28.13
N ASP A 75 4.56 2.56 27.52
CA ASP A 75 3.14 2.88 27.29
C ASP A 75 2.66 2.64 25.86
N ALA A 76 3.47 2.00 25.00
CA ALA A 76 3.14 1.77 23.59
C ALA A 76 1.78 1.06 23.41
N ALA A 77 1.53 0.00 24.18
CA ALA A 77 0.26 -0.73 24.09
C ALA A 77 -0.95 0.13 24.50
N LYS A 78 -0.82 0.94 25.54
CA LYS A 78 -1.88 1.87 25.97
C LYS A 78 -2.13 2.95 24.93
N PHE A 79 -1.06 3.48 24.33
CA PHE A 79 -1.17 4.49 23.28
C PHE A 79 -1.89 3.94 22.05
N VAL A 80 -1.50 2.74 21.58
CA VAL A 80 -2.18 2.11 20.44
C VAL A 80 -3.65 1.84 20.73
N GLN A 81 -3.98 1.41 21.96
CA GLN A 81 -5.38 1.19 22.36
C GLN A 81 -6.22 2.47 22.31
N LEU A 82 -5.63 3.65 22.54
CA LEU A 82 -6.34 4.94 22.44
C LEU A 82 -6.64 5.35 20.99
N LEU A 83 -5.91 4.82 20.03
CA LEU A 83 -6.06 5.18 18.61
C LEU A 83 -7.15 4.40 17.89
N THR A 84 -7.63 3.31 18.48
CA THR A 84 -8.60 2.41 17.84
C THR A 84 -9.75 2.05 18.79
N PRO A 85 -10.99 1.94 18.28
CA PRO A 85 -12.11 1.45 19.10
C PRO A 85 -12.09 -0.06 19.35
N ARG A 86 -11.20 -0.80 18.66
CA ARG A 86 -11.08 -2.24 18.83
C ARG A 86 -10.31 -2.56 20.12
N ASP A 87 -10.86 -3.46 20.93
CA ASP A 87 -10.16 -3.97 22.12
C ASP A 87 -8.93 -4.81 21.71
N LEU A 88 -7.76 -4.36 22.15
CA LEU A 88 -6.47 -5.01 21.92
C LEU A 88 -5.90 -5.67 23.18
N SER A 89 -6.60 -5.62 24.33
CA SER A 89 -6.12 -6.10 25.61
C SER A 89 -5.72 -7.57 25.63
N SER A 90 -6.37 -8.40 24.80
CA SER A 90 -6.08 -9.83 24.66
C SER A 90 -5.02 -10.17 23.59
N MET A 91 -4.37 -9.15 23.03
CA MET A 91 -3.41 -9.37 21.93
C MET A 91 -2.08 -9.88 22.49
N ALA A 92 -1.60 -11.00 21.96
CA ALA A 92 -0.32 -11.58 22.32
C ALA A 92 0.79 -11.17 21.36
N VAL A 93 2.04 -11.30 21.78
CA VAL A 93 3.21 -11.08 20.94
C VAL A 93 3.15 -12.00 19.70
N GLY A 94 3.44 -11.45 18.53
CA GLY A 94 3.37 -12.16 17.25
C GLY A 94 1.98 -12.22 16.61
N GLN A 95 0.95 -11.67 17.27
CA GLN A 95 -0.38 -11.57 16.66
C GLN A 95 -0.54 -10.28 15.87
N CYS A 96 -1.29 -10.36 14.76
CA CYS A 96 -1.75 -9.22 13.99
C CYS A 96 -3.26 -9.06 14.14
N LYS A 97 -3.73 -7.83 14.21
CA LYS A 97 -5.16 -7.50 14.19
C LYS A 97 -5.40 -6.35 13.22
N TYR A 98 -6.44 -6.48 12.41
CA TYR A 98 -6.96 -5.34 11.65
C TYR A 98 -7.61 -4.36 12.60
N VAL A 99 -7.24 -3.08 12.49
CA VAL A 99 -7.83 -1.99 13.26
C VAL A 99 -8.12 -0.80 12.33
N ILE A 100 -9.06 0.02 12.71
CA ILE A 100 -9.26 1.34 12.13
C ILE A 100 -8.80 2.40 13.13
N LEU A 101 -8.15 3.44 12.64
CA LEU A 101 -7.79 4.60 13.45
C LEU A 101 -8.90 5.65 13.32
N THR A 102 -9.34 6.19 14.45
CA THR A 102 -10.43 7.17 14.47
C THR A 102 -10.00 8.48 15.12
N ASN A 103 -10.65 9.56 14.70
CA ASN A 103 -10.56 10.85 15.39
C ASN A 103 -11.51 10.90 16.58
N GLN A 104 -11.50 12.02 17.34
CA GLN A 104 -12.34 12.23 18.53
C GLN A 104 -13.86 12.27 18.25
N HIS A 105 -14.26 12.32 16.99
CA HIS A 105 -15.67 12.33 16.56
C HIS A 105 -16.11 10.97 15.96
N GLY A 106 -15.23 9.96 16.03
CA GLY A 106 -15.48 8.63 15.45
C GLY A 106 -15.30 8.56 13.93
N GLY A 107 -14.81 9.63 13.29
CA GLY A 107 -14.47 9.61 11.86
C GLY A 107 -13.20 8.78 11.62
N ILE A 108 -13.21 7.97 10.57
CA ILE A 108 -12.06 7.13 10.18
C ILE A 108 -10.94 8.03 9.66
N LEU A 109 -9.73 7.84 10.19
CA LEU A 109 -8.49 8.46 9.72
C LEU A 109 -7.70 7.54 8.78
N ASN A 110 -7.72 6.25 9.06
CA ASN A 110 -7.05 5.21 8.28
C ASN A 110 -7.60 3.83 8.63
#